data_1bdf68e59616a1f98766e9ccac43768e
#
_entry.id   1bdf68e59616a1f98766e9ccac43768e
#
_cell.length_a   1.000
_cell.length_b   1.000
_cell.length_c   1.000
_cell.angle_alpha   90.00
_cell.angle_beta   90.00
_cell.angle_gamma   90.00
#
_symmetry.space_group_name_H-M   'P 1'
#
loop_
_entity.id
_entity.type
_entity.pdbx_description
1 polymer ?
#
loop_
_entity_poly.entity_id
_entity_poly.type
_entity_poly.pdbx_seq_one_letter_code
_entity_poly.pdbx_strand_id
1 'polypeptide(L)'
;SELVHHAEPYPGRTEAERRTSRTNFIALVFCLMIGTAALPHMLMRYYTTPSVREARSSVFWSLLFILALYLTAPAYAVFAKFEIYSRLVGVGISELPGWVNAWGKLGLVSIEDINGDGLLQLAELALNPDVIVLAIPEIAGLPYVISGLVAAGALAAALSTADGLLLTITGALSHDVYYKVLRPNAS
;
A
#
# COMPACT_ATOMS: atom_id res chain seq x y z
N SER A 1 19.53 2.76 13.79
CA SER A 1 18.54 3.55 13.04
C SER A 1 17.84 4.46 14.02
N GLU A 2 18.09 5.77 13.92
CA GLU A 2 17.29 6.75 14.64
C GLU A 2 15.84 6.50 14.29
N LEU A 3 15.02 6.33 15.32
CA LEU A 3 13.57 6.36 15.17
C LEU A 3 13.24 7.70 14.52
N VAL A 4 12.99 7.70 13.22
CA VAL A 4 12.57 8.90 12.52
C VAL A 4 11.30 9.36 13.22
N HIS A 5 11.31 10.55 13.76
CA HIS A 5 10.14 11.15 14.38
C HIS A 5 9.05 11.24 13.32
N HIS A 6 8.09 10.32 13.34
CA HIS A 6 6.89 10.41 12.49
C HIS A 6 6.10 11.70 12.75
N ALA A 7 6.47 12.43 13.81
CA ALA A 7 5.88 13.70 14.18
C ALA A 7 6.55 14.92 13.52
N GLU A 8 7.63 14.74 12.75
CA GLU A 8 8.26 15.85 12.02
C GLU A 8 7.80 15.80 10.54
N PRO A 9 6.68 16.46 10.21
CA PRO A 9 6.12 16.40 8.84
C PRO A 9 7.01 17.11 7.81
N TYR A 10 8.00 17.88 8.28
CA TYR A 10 8.85 18.72 7.43
C TYR A 10 10.34 18.53 7.79
N PRO A 11 10.95 17.40 7.41
CA PRO A 11 12.35 17.16 7.69
C PRO A 11 13.24 18.15 6.94
N GLY A 12 14.26 18.68 7.63
CA GLY A 12 15.26 19.56 7.04
C GLY A 12 16.25 20.08 8.07
N ARG A 13 17.52 20.19 7.69
CA ARG A 13 18.59 20.71 8.55
C ARG A 13 18.64 22.23 8.54
N THR A 14 18.13 22.87 7.47
CA THR A 14 18.10 24.31 7.29
C THR A 14 16.65 24.80 7.15
N GLU A 15 16.41 26.08 7.43
CA GLU A 15 15.11 26.72 7.23
C GLU A 15 14.63 26.63 5.77
N ALA A 16 15.55 26.73 4.81
CA ALA A 16 15.23 26.59 3.38
C ALA A 16 14.75 25.17 3.05
N GLU A 17 15.43 24.15 3.57
CA GLU A 17 15.03 22.75 3.40
C GLU A 17 13.66 22.45 4.03
N ARG A 18 13.41 22.95 5.24
CA ARG A 18 12.12 22.82 5.92
C ARG A 18 10.99 23.47 5.14
N ARG A 19 11.24 24.65 4.58
CA ARG A 19 10.27 25.35 3.73
C ARG A 19 9.97 24.56 2.46
N THR A 20 10.99 24.03 1.80
CA THR A 20 10.83 23.17 0.62
C THR A 20 10.07 21.90 0.96
N SER A 21 10.44 21.23 2.05
CA SER A 21 9.76 20.02 2.54
C SER A 21 8.29 20.28 2.84
N ARG A 22 7.96 21.41 3.49
CA ARG A 22 6.56 21.81 3.74
C ARG A 22 5.80 22.06 2.43
N THR A 23 6.41 22.76 1.47
CA THR A 23 5.78 23.02 0.18
C THR A 23 5.52 21.70 -0.57
N ASN A 24 6.49 20.80 -0.58
CA ASN A 24 6.35 19.49 -1.21
C ASN A 24 5.27 18.64 -0.54
N PHE A 25 5.17 18.67 0.79
CA PHE A 25 4.11 17.97 1.52
C PHE A 25 2.71 18.51 1.15
N ILE A 26 2.55 19.82 1.15
CA ILE A 26 1.28 20.46 0.76
C ILE A 26 0.95 20.13 -0.69
N ALA A 27 1.92 20.23 -1.59
CA ALA A 27 1.74 19.88 -3.01
C ALA A 27 1.35 18.42 -3.19
N LEU A 28 1.97 17.50 -2.42
CA LEU A 28 1.62 16.09 -2.42
C LEU A 28 0.18 15.84 -1.97
N VAL A 29 -0.25 16.49 -0.86
CA VAL A 29 -1.62 16.39 -0.36
C VAL A 29 -2.62 16.85 -1.43
N PHE A 30 -2.41 18.03 -2.03
CA PHE A 30 -3.27 18.53 -3.10
C PHE A 30 -3.26 17.62 -4.33
N CYS A 31 -2.10 17.14 -4.74
CA CYS A 31 -1.97 16.22 -5.87
C CYS A 31 -2.76 14.92 -5.64
N LEU A 32 -2.64 14.34 -4.46
CA LEU A 32 -3.39 13.12 -4.10
C LEU A 32 -4.88 13.37 -4.01
N MET A 33 -5.32 14.49 -3.41
CA MET A 33 -6.74 14.84 -3.29
C MET A 33 -7.40 15.04 -4.67
N ILE A 34 -6.79 15.87 -5.51
CA ILE A 34 -7.31 16.18 -6.84
C ILE A 34 -7.18 14.94 -7.75
N GLY A 35 -6.03 14.27 -7.69
CA GLY A 35 -5.76 13.08 -8.50
C GLY A 35 -6.77 11.97 -8.23
N THR A 36 -7.03 11.64 -6.97
CA THR A 36 -8.01 10.61 -6.60
C THR A 36 -9.44 11.00 -6.97
N ALA A 37 -9.81 12.27 -6.81
CA ALA A 37 -11.14 12.77 -7.17
C ALA A 37 -11.39 12.79 -8.68
N ALA A 38 -10.34 12.94 -9.49
CA ALA A 38 -10.42 13.04 -10.95
C ALA A 38 -10.22 11.71 -11.68
N LEU A 39 -10.02 10.59 -10.95
CA LEU A 39 -9.79 9.28 -11.58
C LEU A 39 -11.00 8.84 -12.42
N PRO A 40 -10.83 8.61 -13.74
CA PRO A 40 -11.95 8.30 -14.64
C PRO A 40 -12.73 7.06 -14.22
N HIS A 41 -12.06 6.01 -13.77
CA HIS A 41 -12.70 4.77 -13.32
C HIS A 41 -13.50 4.94 -12.02
N MET A 42 -13.19 5.95 -11.20
CA MET A 42 -14.00 6.33 -10.04
C MET A 42 -15.23 7.14 -10.47
N LEU A 43 -15.06 8.09 -11.38
CA LEU A 43 -16.15 8.91 -11.89
C LEU A 43 -17.21 8.08 -12.61
N MET A 44 -16.82 7.09 -13.42
CA MET A 44 -17.76 6.20 -14.12
C MET A 44 -18.71 5.48 -13.15
N ARG A 45 -18.25 5.12 -11.94
CA ARG A 45 -19.10 4.47 -10.92
C ARG A 45 -20.20 5.37 -10.40
N TYR A 46 -20.00 6.69 -10.37
CA TYR A 46 -21.05 7.64 -9.97
C TYR A 46 -22.15 7.76 -11.04
N TYR A 47 -21.81 7.61 -12.32
CA TYR A 47 -22.80 7.62 -13.41
C TYR A 47 -23.68 6.38 -13.46
N THR A 48 -23.26 5.28 -12.81
CA THR A 48 -24.05 4.04 -12.75
C THR A 48 -25.02 4.00 -11.56
N THR A 49 -24.99 5.01 -10.66
CA THR A 49 -25.89 5.05 -9.51
C THR A 49 -27.27 5.57 -9.93
N PRO A 50 -28.37 4.95 -9.45
CA PRO A 50 -29.72 5.31 -9.86
C PRO A 50 -30.17 6.72 -9.42
N SER A 51 -29.59 7.24 -8.35
CA SER A 51 -29.97 8.55 -7.82
C SER A 51 -28.81 9.25 -7.08
N VAL A 52 -28.90 10.58 -7.01
CA VAL A 52 -27.94 11.40 -6.24
C VAL A 52 -27.94 11.04 -4.75
N ARG A 53 -29.09 10.66 -4.20
CA ARG A 53 -29.20 10.24 -2.80
C ARG A 53 -28.42 8.97 -2.54
N GLU A 54 -28.53 7.98 -3.41
CA GLU A 54 -27.77 6.72 -3.31
C GLU A 54 -26.29 6.93 -3.53
N ALA A 55 -25.90 7.78 -4.48
CA ALA A 55 -24.50 8.16 -4.67
C ALA A 55 -23.91 8.77 -3.40
N ARG A 56 -24.61 9.72 -2.73
CA ARG A 56 -24.16 10.30 -1.47
C ARG A 56 -24.07 9.29 -0.33
N SER A 57 -25.03 8.38 -0.23
CA SER A 57 -25.00 7.31 0.77
C SER A 57 -23.81 6.37 0.55
N SER A 58 -23.55 5.99 -0.70
CA SER A 58 -22.40 5.16 -1.07
C SER A 58 -21.06 5.83 -0.72
N VAL A 59 -20.93 7.14 -1.02
CA VAL A 59 -19.74 7.91 -0.65
C VAL A 59 -19.54 7.92 0.87
N PHE A 60 -20.59 8.15 1.63
CA PHE A 60 -20.51 8.18 3.11
C PHE A 60 -19.98 6.84 3.65
N TRP A 61 -20.57 5.72 3.24
CA TRP A 61 -20.13 4.40 3.68
C TRP A 61 -18.72 4.07 3.23
N SER A 62 -18.36 4.43 1.99
CA SER A 62 -17.00 4.24 1.48
C SER A 62 -15.98 5.01 2.30
N LEU A 63 -16.25 6.28 2.62
CA LEU A 63 -15.37 7.09 3.45
C LEU A 63 -15.26 6.56 4.87
N LEU A 64 -16.34 6.03 5.45
CA LEU A 64 -16.32 5.41 6.77
C LEU A 64 -15.39 4.19 6.80
N PHE A 65 -15.49 3.30 5.81
CA PHE A 65 -14.62 2.12 5.72
C PHE A 65 -13.17 2.49 5.43
N ILE A 66 -12.93 3.48 4.57
CA ILE A 66 -11.59 3.99 4.29
C ILE A 66 -10.98 4.58 5.57
N LEU A 67 -11.74 5.40 6.31
CA LEU A 67 -11.29 5.96 7.59
C LEU A 67 -10.93 4.86 8.58
N ALA A 68 -11.78 3.84 8.74
CA ALA A 68 -11.51 2.70 9.61
C ALA A 68 -10.21 1.99 9.22
N LEU A 69 -9.99 1.75 7.92
CA LEU A 69 -8.76 1.15 7.40
C LEU A 69 -7.53 2.01 7.74
N TYR A 70 -7.59 3.31 7.49
CA TYR A 70 -6.46 4.20 7.78
C TYR A 70 -6.18 4.37 9.27
N LEU A 71 -7.18 4.25 10.14
CA LEU A 71 -6.97 4.25 11.59
C LEU A 71 -6.31 2.96 12.09
N THR A 72 -6.56 1.83 11.44
CA THR A 72 -5.94 0.55 11.82
C THR A 72 -4.51 0.38 11.26
N ALA A 73 -4.17 1.03 10.16
CA ALA A 73 -2.88 0.89 9.51
C ALA A 73 -1.66 1.24 10.41
N PRO A 74 -1.65 2.35 11.19
CA PRO A 74 -0.55 2.66 12.10
C PRO A 74 -0.40 1.61 13.20
N ALA A 75 -1.51 1.14 13.76
CA ALA A 75 -1.50 0.08 14.78
C ALA A 75 -0.90 -1.20 14.22
N TYR A 76 -1.32 -1.60 13.01
CA TYR A 76 -0.76 -2.75 12.31
C TYR A 76 0.74 -2.63 12.11
N ALA A 77 1.23 -1.46 11.68
CA ALA A 77 2.65 -1.21 11.46
C ALA A 77 3.47 -1.32 12.76
N VAL A 78 2.94 -0.82 13.89
CA VAL A 78 3.59 -0.92 15.20
C VAL A 78 3.66 -2.37 15.66
N PHE A 79 2.55 -3.11 15.60
CA PHE A 79 2.53 -4.52 15.98
C PHE A 79 3.42 -5.38 15.08
N ALA A 80 3.45 -5.11 13.77
CA ALA A 80 4.33 -5.79 12.84
C ALA A 80 5.81 -5.59 13.22
N LYS A 81 6.23 -4.35 13.50
CA LYS A 81 7.58 -4.06 13.96
C LYS A 81 7.90 -4.76 15.26
N PHE A 82 6.99 -4.71 16.23
CA PHE A 82 7.18 -5.37 17.51
C PHE A 82 7.39 -6.88 17.34
N GLU A 83 6.56 -7.52 16.55
CA GLU A 83 6.63 -8.97 16.31
C GLU A 83 7.94 -9.36 15.62
N ILE A 84 8.32 -8.62 14.59
CA ILE A 84 9.58 -8.86 13.85
C ILE A 84 10.77 -8.69 14.78
N TYR A 85 10.83 -7.60 15.54
CA TYR A 85 11.96 -7.31 16.40
C TYR A 85 12.07 -8.30 17.57
N SER A 86 10.95 -8.66 18.20
CA SER A 86 10.94 -9.59 19.33
C SER A 86 11.32 -11.02 18.95
N ARG A 87 11.07 -11.40 17.69
CA ARG A 87 11.33 -12.78 17.23
C ARG A 87 12.64 -12.97 16.47
N LEU A 88 13.17 -11.92 15.87
CA LEU A 88 14.34 -12.03 15.02
C LEU A 88 15.59 -11.42 15.61
N VAL A 89 15.49 -10.30 16.33
CA VAL A 89 16.67 -9.62 16.86
C VAL A 89 17.27 -10.41 18.02
N GLY A 90 18.57 -10.68 17.93
CA GLY A 90 19.32 -11.47 18.93
C GLY A 90 19.27 -12.98 18.71
N VAL A 91 18.61 -13.45 17.63
CA VAL A 91 18.60 -14.87 17.25
C VAL A 91 19.78 -15.17 16.33
N GLY A 92 20.35 -16.37 16.44
CA GLY A 92 21.41 -16.83 15.55
C GLY A 92 20.95 -16.88 14.10
N ILE A 93 21.77 -16.36 13.18
CA ILE A 93 21.45 -16.32 11.75
C ILE A 93 21.13 -17.71 11.19
N SER A 94 21.78 -18.75 11.74
CA SER A 94 21.52 -20.15 11.38
C SER A 94 20.20 -20.72 11.94
N GLU A 95 19.62 -20.09 12.95
CA GLU A 95 18.39 -20.53 13.65
C GLU A 95 17.15 -19.74 13.23
N LEU A 96 17.29 -18.87 12.22
CA LEU A 96 16.20 -18.04 11.76
C LEU A 96 15.04 -18.88 11.19
N PRO A 97 13.79 -18.43 11.40
CA PRO A 97 12.61 -19.12 10.89
C PRO A 97 12.67 -19.34 9.37
N GLY A 98 12.09 -20.45 8.90
CA GLY A 98 12.13 -20.85 7.49
C GLY A 98 11.54 -19.82 6.51
N TRP A 99 10.58 -18.99 6.97
CA TRP A 99 10.01 -17.91 6.16
C TRP A 99 11.06 -16.85 5.77
N VAL A 100 12.06 -16.58 6.61
CA VAL A 100 13.15 -15.63 6.30
C VAL A 100 13.90 -16.08 5.06
N ASN A 101 14.22 -17.37 4.98
CA ASN A 101 14.88 -17.95 3.82
C ASN A 101 13.98 -17.99 2.57
N ALA A 102 12.68 -18.24 2.76
CA ALA A 102 11.71 -18.26 1.65
C ALA A 102 11.57 -16.88 1.02
N TRP A 103 11.40 -15.85 1.82
CA TRP A 103 11.28 -14.46 1.36
C TRP A 103 12.63 -13.86 0.92
N GLY A 104 13.73 -14.35 1.50
CA GLY A 104 15.09 -13.99 1.09
C GLY A 104 15.41 -14.41 -0.34
N LYS A 105 14.98 -15.60 -0.77
CA LYS A 105 15.11 -16.06 -2.16
C LYS A 105 14.38 -15.19 -3.18
N LEU A 106 13.35 -14.47 -2.73
CA LEU A 106 12.60 -13.52 -3.55
C LEU A 106 13.19 -12.10 -3.53
N GLY A 107 14.28 -11.89 -2.78
CA GLY A 107 14.89 -10.57 -2.61
C GLY A 107 14.07 -9.60 -1.75
N LEU A 108 13.13 -10.11 -0.96
CA LEU A 108 12.22 -9.30 -0.14
C LEU A 108 12.70 -9.17 1.30
N VAL A 109 13.59 -10.06 1.72
CA VAL A 109 14.30 -10.02 2.99
C VAL A 109 15.78 -10.20 2.69
N SER A 110 16.63 -9.34 3.20
CA SER A 110 18.08 -9.53 3.17
C SER A 110 18.66 -9.43 4.56
N ILE A 111 19.62 -10.30 4.82
CA ILE A 111 20.37 -10.37 6.07
C ILE A 111 21.83 -10.29 5.69
N GLU A 112 22.54 -9.37 6.32
CA GLU A 112 23.96 -9.19 6.13
C GLU A 112 24.63 -9.10 7.51
N ASP A 113 25.39 -10.11 7.88
CA ASP A 113 26.13 -10.14 9.14
C ASP A 113 27.32 -9.17 9.03
N ILE A 114 27.11 -7.92 9.47
CA ILE A 114 28.07 -6.83 9.30
C ILE A 114 29.23 -6.96 10.28
N ASN A 115 28.96 -7.43 11.49
CA ASN A 115 29.94 -7.53 12.56
C ASN A 115 30.58 -8.93 12.71
N GLY A 116 30.02 -9.94 12.02
CA GLY A 116 30.53 -11.31 12.04
C GLY A 116 30.28 -12.05 13.35
N ASP A 117 29.28 -11.64 14.15
CA ASP A 117 28.95 -12.28 15.44
C ASP A 117 27.96 -13.45 15.28
N GLY A 118 27.38 -13.61 14.11
CA GLY A 118 26.41 -14.67 13.79
C GLY A 118 25.04 -14.46 14.45
N LEU A 119 24.79 -13.32 15.09
CA LEU A 119 23.53 -12.95 15.71
C LEU A 119 22.87 -11.85 14.87
N LEU A 120 21.59 -11.99 14.57
CA LEU A 120 20.88 -11.01 13.79
C LEU A 120 20.63 -9.72 14.59
N GLN A 121 21.17 -8.62 14.12
CA GLN A 121 20.93 -7.28 14.64
C GLN A 121 19.99 -6.48 13.76
N LEU A 122 19.39 -5.43 14.32
CA LEU A 122 18.44 -4.59 13.61
C LEU A 122 19.02 -3.92 12.35
N ALA A 123 20.31 -3.54 12.42
CA ALA A 123 21.00 -2.90 11.30
C ALA A 123 21.31 -3.87 10.15
N GLU A 124 21.30 -5.16 10.43
CA GLU A 124 21.63 -6.26 9.52
C GLU A 124 20.42 -6.85 8.82
N LEU A 125 19.21 -6.46 9.25
CA LEU A 125 17.96 -6.90 8.67
C LEU A 125 17.38 -5.81 7.76
N ALA A 126 17.31 -6.08 6.48
CA ALA A 126 16.57 -5.25 5.53
C ALA A 126 15.30 -6.00 5.07
N LEU A 127 14.16 -5.38 5.30
CA LEU A 127 12.84 -5.87 4.90
C LEU A 127 12.25 -4.93 3.86
N ASN A 128 11.76 -5.48 2.77
CA ASN A 128 10.99 -4.68 1.81
C ASN A 128 9.64 -4.27 2.47
N PRO A 129 9.32 -2.96 2.57
CA PRO A 129 8.08 -2.51 3.21
C PRO A 129 6.82 -3.10 2.59
N ASP A 130 6.84 -3.36 1.29
CA ASP A 130 5.66 -3.83 0.54
C ASP A 130 5.26 -5.26 0.92
N VAL A 131 6.21 -6.04 1.46
CA VAL A 131 5.96 -7.42 1.83
C VAL A 131 5.39 -7.60 3.23
N ILE A 132 5.56 -6.60 4.09
CA ILE A 132 5.24 -6.71 5.52
C ILE A 132 3.78 -7.13 5.72
N VAL A 133 2.85 -6.54 4.98
CA VAL A 133 1.41 -6.84 5.11
C VAL A 133 1.11 -8.31 4.79
N LEU A 134 1.77 -8.87 3.78
CA LEU A 134 1.58 -10.26 3.35
C LEU A 134 2.29 -11.26 4.26
N ALA A 135 3.44 -10.88 4.81
CA ALA A 135 4.29 -11.75 5.60
C ALA A 135 3.88 -11.84 7.08
N ILE A 136 3.24 -10.81 7.63
CA ILE A 136 2.90 -10.75 9.06
C ILE A 136 2.10 -11.97 9.55
N PRO A 137 1.09 -12.49 8.85
CA PRO A 137 0.38 -13.69 9.33
C PRO A 137 1.30 -14.90 9.47
N GLU A 138 2.29 -15.04 8.59
CA GLU A 138 3.29 -16.12 8.65
C GLU A 138 4.30 -15.86 9.78
N ILE A 139 4.78 -14.63 9.91
CA ILE A 139 5.71 -14.21 10.97
C ILE A 139 5.09 -14.40 12.35
N ALA A 140 3.81 -14.06 12.51
CA ALA A 140 3.05 -14.23 13.74
C ALA A 140 2.69 -15.70 14.04
N GLY A 141 2.98 -16.63 13.12
CA GLY A 141 2.66 -18.05 13.28
C GLY A 141 1.17 -18.36 13.17
N LEU A 142 0.41 -17.52 12.46
CA LEU A 142 -1.01 -17.78 12.22
C LEU A 142 -1.21 -18.96 11.26
N PRO A 143 -2.36 -19.65 11.30
CA PRO A 143 -2.65 -20.72 10.37
C PRO A 143 -2.52 -20.27 8.91
N TYR A 144 -1.98 -21.14 8.04
CA TYR A 144 -1.76 -20.86 6.62
C TYR A 144 -3.01 -20.37 5.86
N VAL A 145 -4.20 -20.71 6.36
CA VAL A 145 -5.48 -20.24 5.80
C VAL A 145 -5.59 -18.72 5.91
N ILE A 146 -5.12 -18.13 7.01
CA ILE A 146 -5.12 -16.68 7.21
C ILE A 146 -4.15 -16.01 6.23
N SER A 147 -2.94 -16.55 6.06
CA SER A 147 -1.97 -16.05 5.09
C SER A 147 -2.51 -16.13 3.66
N GLY A 148 -3.18 -17.25 3.32
CA GLY A 148 -3.85 -17.42 2.03
C GLY A 148 -4.99 -16.40 1.82
N LEU A 149 -5.78 -16.12 2.83
CA LEU A 149 -6.87 -15.14 2.78
C LEU A 149 -6.32 -13.71 2.56
N VAL A 150 -5.25 -13.34 3.26
CA VAL A 150 -4.58 -12.02 3.10
C VAL A 150 -4.00 -11.89 1.69
N ALA A 151 -3.33 -12.93 1.18
CA ALA A 151 -2.79 -12.92 -0.18
C ALA A 151 -3.90 -12.83 -1.25
N ALA A 152 -4.99 -13.58 -1.07
CA ALA A 152 -6.15 -13.51 -1.97
C ALA A 152 -6.81 -12.12 -1.94
N GLY A 153 -6.92 -11.51 -0.75
CA GLY A 153 -7.45 -10.15 -0.59
C GLY A 153 -6.59 -9.10 -1.28
N ALA A 154 -5.26 -9.20 -1.14
CA ALA A 154 -4.32 -8.31 -1.82
C ALA A 154 -4.40 -8.44 -3.35
N LEU A 155 -4.48 -9.67 -3.86
CA LEU A 155 -4.66 -9.93 -5.29
C LEU A 155 -5.99 -9.39 -5.80
N ALA A 156 -7.07 -9.61 -5.06
CA ALA A 156 -8.40 -9.07 -5.41
C ALA A 156 -8.40 -7.54 -5.46
N ALA A 157 -7.72 -6.87 -4.53
CA ALA A 157 -7.59 -5.41 -4.52
C ALA A 157 -6.82 -4.91 -5.76
N ALA A 158 -5.73 -5.57 -6.13
CA ALA A 158 -4.95 -5.24 -7.32
C ALA A 158 -5.77 -5.43 -8.61
N LEU A 159 -6.46 -6.56 -8.75
CA LEU A 159 -7.31 -6.87 -9.91
C LEU A 159 -8.49 -5.91 -10.02
N SER A 160 -9.12 -5.53 -8.91
CA SER A 160 -10.23 -4.56 -8.90
C SER A 160 -9.83 -3.20 -9.50
N THR A 161 -8.59 -2.76 -9.26
CA THR A 161 -8.07 -1.53 -9.85
C THR A 161 -7.80 -1.70 -11.35
N ALA A 162 -7.20 -2.83 -11.74
CA ALA A 162 -6.93 -3.16 -13.14
C ALA A 162 -8.22 -3.23 -13.97
N ASP A 163 -9.27 -3.87 -13.45
CA ASP A 163 -10.58 -3.97 -14.10
C ASP A 163 -11.21 -2.59 -14.35
N GLY A 164 -11.15 -1.71 -13.35
CA GLY A 164 -11.67 -0.35 -13.49
C GLY A 164 -10.94 0.46 -14.56
N LEU A 165 -9.60 0.32 -14.64
CA LEU A 165 -8.79 0.98 -15.66
C LEU A 165 -9.04 0.40 -17.05
N LEU A 166 -9.13 -0.91 -17.18
CA LEU A 166 -9.43 -1.58 -18.46
C LEU A 166 -10.82 -1.17 -19.00
N LEU A 167 -11.81 -1.11 -18.12
CA LEU A 167 -13.15 -0.65 -18.50
C LEU A 167 -13.12 0.79 -19.02
N THR A 168 -12.36 1.67 -18.39
CA THR A 168 -12.20 3.07 -18.80
C THR A 168 -11.52 3.17 -20.17
N ILE A 169 -10.42 2.44 -20.37
CA ILE A 169 -9.68 2.42 -21.64
C ILE A 169 -10.57 1.87 -22.75
N THR A 170 -11.27 0.77 -22.50
CA THR A 170 -12.18 0.17 -23.47
C THR A 170 -13.30 1.13 -23.84
N GLY A 171 -13.90 1.81 -22.87
CA GLY A 171 -14.91 2.84 -23.10
C GLY A 171 -14.39 4.01 -23.97
N ALA A 172 -13.20 4.52 -23.67
CA ALA A 172 -12.57 5.58 -24.44
C ALA A 172 -12.28 5.13 -25.89
N LEU A 173 -11.74 3.94 -26.09
CA LEU A 173 -11.43 3.42 -27.41
C LEU A 173 -12.70 3.13 -28.24
N SER A 174 -13.69 2.47 -27.64
CA SER A 174 -14.90 2.07 -28.37
C SER A 174 -15.84 3.25 -28.61
N HIS A 175 -16.10 4.05 -27.58
CA HIS A 175 -17.07 5.13 -27.69
C HIS A 175 -16.46 6.42 -28.25
N ASP A 176 -15.33 6.89 -27.71
CA ASP A 176 -14.80 8.19 -28.10
C ASP A 176 -14.01 8.11 -29.41
N VAL A 177 -13.16 7.09 -29.60
CA VAL A 177 -12.36 6.98 -30.81
C VAL A 177 -13.17 6.33 -31.94
N TYR A 178 -13.70 5.12 -31.72
CA TYR A 178 -14.36 4.40 -32.79
C TYR A 178 -15.71 5.04 -33.19
N TYR A 179 -16.60 5.23 -32.21
CA TYR A 179 -17.96 5.71 -32.49
C TYR A 179 -17.99 7.20 -32.85
N LYS A 180 -17.31 8.08 -32.09
CA LYS A 180 -17.38 9.52 -32.37
C LYS A 180 -16.45 9.99 -33.50
N VAL A 181 -15.25 9.38 -33.63
CA VAL A 181 -14.21 9.88 -34.56
C VAL A 181 -14.20 9.05 -35.86
N LEU A 182 -14.10 7.72 -35.78
CA LEU A 182 -13.92 6.87 -36.95
C LEU A 182 -15.23 6.51 -37.67
N ARG A 183 -16.30 6.30 -36.93
CA ARG A 183 -17.60 5.90 -37.49
C ARG A 183 -18.78 6.59 -36.80
N PRO A 184 -19.02 7.91 -37.06
CA PRO A 184 -20.08 8.66 -36.39
C PRO A 184 -21.51 8.14 -36.71
N ASN A 185 -21.65 7.39 -37.78
CA ASN A 185 -22.94 6.82 -38.27
C ASN A 185 -23.06 5.31 -38.02
N ALA A 186 -22.21 4.72 -37.17
CA ALA A 186 -22.35 3.31 -36.82
C ALA A 186 -23.59 3.12 -35.93
N SER A 187 -24.47 2.19 -36.29
CA SER A 187 -25.65 1.77 -35.53
C SER A 187 -25.29 0.59 -34.61
#